data_d8f1b97ca5c776b0f75317fdfdb4b419
#
_entry.id   d8f1b97ca5c776b0f75317fdfdb4b419
#
_cell.length_a   1.000
_cell.length_b   1.000
_cell.length_c   1.000
_cell.angle_alpha   90.00
_cell.angle_beta   90.00
_cell.angle_gamma   90.00
#
_symmetry.space_group_name_H-M   'P 1'
#
loop_
_entity.id
_entity.type
_entity.pdbx_description
1 polymer ?
#
loop_
_entity_poly.entity_id
_entity_poly.type
_entity_poly.pdbx_seq_one_letter_code
_entity_poly.pdbx_strand_id
1 'polypeptide(L)'
;MLDYAALAAVAAVAREGSFERAAAALGVTASAVSQRVRTLEDRLGAVLIARGQPCTATAVGTRLCAHVERVRLLEGEMASALPGLASQIAESGPPTIRVAVNADSLATWFIPAIAAFAGRGDRLVDLVIAGEDHTAERLRSGDVLAAVTTDHAPVQGCRTVPLGALRYAATASPAFVAQWFASGVDAPSLARAPVLRFDRRDDLHARWARTLFGPEPEMPTHWIPSTHGFIDAALAGMGWCMNPIPLVAAHLRTGRLVSLTPNHHLDVPLYWQHARIGTRLLDALTRDVVTAAKNGLL
;
A
#
# COMPACT_ATOMS: atom_id res chain seq x y z
N MET A 1 -23.99 24.70 -1.71
CA MET A 1 -23.91 23.35 -2.28
C MET A 1 -22.59 23.23 -3.03
N LEU A 2 -21.90 22.09 -2.96
CA LEU A 2 -20.68 21.84 -3.71
C LEU A 2 -21.01 21.74 -5.21
N ASP A 3 -20.15 22.32 -6.05
CA ASP A 3 -20.25 22.19 -7.51
C ASP A 3 -19.57 20.90 -7.94
N TYR A 4 -20.36 19.84 -8.16
CA TYR A 4 -19.83 18.53 -8.54
C TYR A 4 -19.18 18.51 -9.92
N ALA A 5 -19.57 19.41 -10.85
CA ALA A 5 -18.89 19.51 -12.14
C ALA A 5 -17.47 20.08 -11.99
N ALA A 6 -17.29 21.04 -11.07
CA ALA A 6 -15.96 21.58 -10.76
C ALA A 6 -15.11 20.56 -9.96
N LEU A 7 -15.73 19.84 -9.03
CA LEU A 7 -15.05 18.75 -8.30
C LEU A 7 -14.59 17.63 -9.24
N ALA A 8 -15.45 17.21 -10.17
CA ALA A 8 -15.12 16.22 -11.19
C ALA A 8 -13.96 16.69 -12.09
N ALA A 9 -13.90 17.98 -12.42
CA ALA A 9 -12.79 18.55 -13.19
C ALA A 9 -11.46 18.47 -12.42
N VAL A 10 -11.45 18.81 -11.12
CA VAL A 10 -10.25 18.67 -10.27
C VAL A 10 -9.79 17.22 -10.20
N ALA A 11 -10.72 16.29 -9.93
CA ALA A 11 -10.42 14.87 -9.85
C ALA A 11 -9.88 14.30 -11.18
N ALA A 12 -10.45 14.71 -12.31
CA ALA A 12 -9.99 14.32 -13.63
C ALA A 12 -8.57 14.85 -13.93
N VAL A 13 -8.28 16.12 -13.64
CA VAL A 13 -6.92 16.67 -13.84
C VAL A 13 -5.90 15.98 -12.98
N ALA A 14 -6.22 15.69 -11.72
CA ALA A 14 -5.33 14.96 -10.81
C ALA A 14 -5.05 13.53 -11.28
N ARG A 15 -6.07 12.83 -11.82
CA ARG A 15 -5.95 11.46 -12.32
C ARG A 15 -5.20 11.39 -13.63
N GLU A 16 -5.54 12.24 -14.58
CA GLU A 16 -4.97 12.25 -15.92
C GLU A 16 -3.60 12.96 -15.97
N GLY A 17 -3.28 13.78 -14.99
CA GLY A 17 -2.04 14.56 -14.91
C GLY A 17 -1.94 15.69 -15.95
N SER A 18 -3.02 16.02 -16.67
CA SER A 18 -3.07 17.10 -17.68
C SER A 18 -4.50 17.61 -17.87
N PHE A 19 -4.63 18.90 -18.14
CA PHE A 19 -5.93 19.54 -18.41
C PHE A 19 -6.54 19.06 -19.73
N GLU A 20 -5.73 18.80 -20.74
CA GLU A 20 -6.16 18.31 -22.06
C GLU A 20 -6.71 16.88 -21.95
N ARG A 21 -5.99 15.98 -21.25
CA ARG A 21 -6.47 14.62 -21.05
C ARG A 21 -7.71 14.57 -20.18
N ALA A 22 -7.77 15.40 -19.14
CA ALA A 22 -8.96 15.53 -18.31
C ALA A 22 -10.18 16.02 -19.11
N ALA A 23 -9.96 16.96 -20.04
CA ALA A 23 -11.00 17.47 -20.93
C ALA A 23 -11.55 16.36 -21.86
N ALA A 24 -10.65 15.57 -22.44
CA ALA A 24 -11.04 14.42 -23.26
C ALA A 24 -11.83 13.39 -22.44
N ALA A 25 -11.38 13.08 -21.22
CA ALA A 25 -12.05 12.12 -20.31
C ALA A 25 -13.45 12.60 -19.85
N LEU A 26 -13.66 13.93 -19.76
CA LEU A 26 -14.94 14.53 -19.35
C LEU A 26 -15.85 14.93 -20.53
N GLY A 27 -15.41 14.73 -21.76
CA GLY A 27 -16.17 15.13 -22.95
C GLY A 27 -16.39 16.65 -23.08
N VAL A 28 -15.44 17.47 -22.57
CA VAL A 28 -15.51 18.95 -22.58
C VAL A 28 -14.23 19.55 -23.14
N THR A 29 -14.15 20.88 -23.26
CA THR A 29 -12.93 21.57 -23.71
C THR A 29 -11.94 21.76 -22.57
N ALA A 30 -10.64 21.82 -22.88
CA ALA A 30 -9.58 22.10 -21.88
C ALA A 30 -9.79 23.46 -21.20
N SER A 31 -10.31 24.45 -21.93
CA SER A 31 -10.70 25.77 -21.40
C SER A 31 -11.81 25.65 -20.35
N ALA A 32 -12.83 24.82 -20.60
CA ALA A 32 -13.92 24.60 -19.64
C ALA A 32 -13.42 23.92 -18.36
N VAL A 33 -12.52 22.92 -18.47
CA VAL A 33 -11.88 22.28 -17.31
C VAL A 33 -11.08 23.31 -16.52
N SER A 34 -10.23 24.10 -17.19
CA SER A 34 -9.41 25.13 -16.55
C SER A 34 -10.26 26.18 -15.82
N GLN A 35 -11.36 26.61 -16.44
CA GLN A 35 -12.30 27.56 -15.85
C GLN A 35 -12.97 26.98 -14.60
N ARG A 36 -13.45 25.73 -14.64
CA ARG A 36 -14.08 25.05 -13.50
C ARG A 36 -13.12 24.92 -12.31
N VAL A 37 -11.88 24.48 -12.58
CA VAL A 37 -10.83 24.35 -11.55
C VAL A 37 -10.55 25.72 -10.93
N ARG A 38 -10.29 26.75 -11.75
CA ARG A 38 -9.98 28.09 -11.28
C ARG A 38 -11.12 28.69 -10.45
N THR A 39 -12.37 28.61 -10.94
CA THR A 39 -13.53 29.12 -10.18
C THR A 39 -13.66 28.42 -8.81
N LEU A 40 -13.36 27.11 -8.72
CA LEU A 40 -13.38 26.40 -7.45
C LEU A 40 -12.22 26.82 -6.54
N GLU A 41 -11.01 27.01 -7.08
CA GLU A 41 -9.84 27.52 -6.37
C GLU A 41 -10.12 28.93 -5.80
N ASP A 42 -10.67 29.84 -6.60
CA ASP A 42 -11.04 31.18 -6.18
C ASP A 42 -12.09 31.17 -5.05
N ARG A 43 -13.12 30.29 -5.14
CA ARG A 43 -14.13 30.12 -4.09
C ARG A 43 -13.59 29.59 -2.78
N LEU A 44 -12.61 28.68 -2.83
CA LEU A 44 -12.02 28.05 -1.65
C LEU A 44 -10.83 28.82 -1.10
N GLY A 45 -10.32 29.79 -1.85
CA GLY A 45 -9.10 30.54 -1.49
C GLY A 45 -7.87 29.64 -1.42
N ALA A 46 -7.84 28.54 -2.19
CA ALA A 46 -6.77 27.56 -2.14
C ALA A 46 -6.48 26.96 -3.51
N VAL A 47 -5.21 26.77 -3.84
CA VAL A 47 -4.78 26.03 -5.04
C VAL A 47 -5.08 24.55 -4.85
N LEU A 48 -5.77 23.95 -5.82
CA LEU A 48 -6.18 22.54 -5.79
C LEU A 48 -5.29 21.66 -6.65
N ILE A 49 -4.77 22.21 -7.75
CA ILE A 49 -3.89 21.54 -8.70
C ILE A 49 -2.55 22.26 -8.77
N ALA A 50 -1.49 21.58 -8.40
CA ALA A 50 -0.11 22.02 -8.68
C ALA A 50 0.16 21.76 -10.17
N ARG A 51 0.40 22.87 -10.92
CA ARG A 51 0.69 22.82 -12.35
C ARG A 51 2.12 22.34 -12.57
N GLY A 52 2.27 21.25 -13.31
CA GLY A 52 3.54 20.61 -13.63
C GLY A 52 3.36 19.57 -14.75
N GLN A 53 4.39 18.78 -15.01
CA GLN A 53 4.33 17.63 -15.91
C GLN A 53 4.79 16.39 -15.14
N PRO A 54 3.84 15.60 -14.60
CA PRO A 54 2.37 15.75 -14.66
C PRO A 54 1.82 16.81 -13.69
N CYS A 55 0.57 17.29 -13.93
CA CYS A 55 -0.21 18.03 -12.94
C CYS A 55 -0.57 17.11 -11.78
N THR A 56 -0.49 17.61 -10.54
CA THR A 56 -0.78 16.84 -9.33
C THR A 56 -1.74 17.58 -8.41
N ALA A 57 -2.53 16.85 -7.62
CA ALA A 57 -3.39 17.48 -6.61
C ALA A 57 -2.54 18.00 -5.44
N THR A 58 -2.88 19.19 -4.92
CA THR A 58 -2.37 19.66 -3.63
C THR A 58 -2.99 18.88 -2.47
N ALA A 59 -2.55 19.10 -1.23
CA ALA A 59 -3.17 18.47 -0.06
C ALA A 59 -4.68 18.75 0.05
N VAL A 60 -5.12 19.97 -0.30
CA VAL A 60 -6.56 20.34 -0.35
C VAL A 60 -7.24 19.65 -1.55
N GLY A 61 -6.59 19.66 -2.71
CA GLY A 61 -7.07 18.96 -3.90
C GLY A 61 -7.25 17.47 -3.67
N THR A 62 -6.30 16.80 -3.02
CA THR A 62 -6.40 15.38 -2.67
C THR A 62 -7.63 15.08 -1.81
N ARG A 63 -7.93 15.91 -0.81
CA ARG A 63 -9.14 15.75 0.03
C ARG A 63 -10.43 15.86 -0.79
N LEU A 64 -10.48 16.79 -1.76
CA LEU A 64 -11.63 16.93 -2.66
C LEU A 64 -11.76 15.75 -3.62
N CYS A 65 -10.67 15.29 -4.21
CA CYS A 65 -10.65 14.08 -5.03
C CYS A 65 -11.16 12.85 -4.24
N ALA A 66 -10.71 12.67 -3.00
CA ALA A 66 -11.18 11.61 -2.12
C ALA A 66 -12.69 11.70 -1.83
N HIS A 67 -13.23 12.91 -1.68
CA HIS A 67 -14.66 13.12 -1.55
C HIS A 67 -15.42 12.68 -2.81
N VAL A 68 -14.94 13.07 -3.99
CA VAL A 68 -15.55 12.68 -5.27
C VAL A 68 -15.58 11.16 -5.43
N GLU A 69 -14.50 10.47 -5.13
CA GLU A 69 -14.46 9.01 -5.22
C GLU A 69 -15.44 8.33 -4.24
N ARG A 70 -15.59 8.85 -3.02
CA ARG A 70 -16.59 8.35 -2.06
C ARG A 70 -18.03 8.54 -2.58
N VAL A 71 -18.33 9.70 -3.17
CA VAL A 71 -19.64 9.96 -3.77
C VAL A 71 -19.89 8.99 -4.91
N ARG A 72 -18.92 8.79 -5.81
CA ARG A 72 -19.05 7.81 -6.91
C ARG A 72 -19.33 6.39 -6.45
N LEU A 73 -18.69 5.96 -5.35
CA LEU A 73 -18.98 4.65 -4.77
C LEU A 73 -20.42 4.52 -4.27
N LEU A 74 -20.95 5.57 -3.61
CA LEU A 74 -22.33 5.61 -3.13
C LEU A 74 -23.32 5.67 -4.29
N GLU A 75 -23.04 6.46 -5.33
CA GLU A 75 -23.84 6.53 -6.55
C GLU A 75 -23.86 5.20 -7.30
N GLY A 76 -22.70 4.50 -7.38
CA GLY A 76 -22.62 3.16 -7.95
C GLY A 76 -23.47 2.13 -7.19
N GLU A 77 -23.57 2.23 -5.87
CA GLU A 77 -24.49 1.40 -5.09
C GLU A 77 -25.97 1.71 -5.36
N MET A 78 -26.30 2.98 -5.48
CA MET A 78 -27.66 3.39 -5.88
C MET A 78 -28.02 2.88 -7.26
N ALA A 79 -27.11 2.95 -8.23
CA ALA A 79 -27.31 2.40 -9.57
C ALA A 79 -27.57 0.89 -9.57
N SER A 80 -26.86 0.17 -8.70
CA SER A 80 -27.07 -1.27 -8.52
C SER A 80 -28.45 -1.61 -7.94
N ALA A 81 -29.02 -0.70 -7.14
CA ALA A 81 -30.33 -0.85 -6.52
C ALA A 81 -31.47 -0.32 -7.41
N LEU A 82 -31.19 0.63 -8.30
CA LEU A 82 -32.16 1.34 -9.15
C LEU A 82 -31.70 1.28 -10.62
N PRO A 83 -32.11 0.26 -11.38
CA PRO A 83 -31.65 0.05 -12.76
C PRO A 83 -31.85 1.26 -13.70
N GLY A 84 -32.86 2.11 -13.46
CA GLY A 84 -33.09 3.34 -14.21
C GLY A 84 -32.02 4.43 -14.05
N LEU A 85 -31.20 4.34 -13.02
CA LEU A 85 -30.04 5.24 -12.80
C LEU A 85 -28.73 4.66 -13.38
N ALA A 86 -28.69 3.38 -13.69
CA ALA A 86 -27.47 2.70 -14.12
C ALA A 86 -26.90 3.33 -15.40
N SER A 87 -27.73 3.72 -16.36
CA SER A 87 -27.29 4.37 -17.61
C SER A 87 -26.69 5.75 -17.40
N GLN A 88 -27.16 6.50 -16.42
CA GLN A 88 -26.63 7.84 -16.10
C GLN A 88 -25.30 7.79 -15.34
N ILE A 89 -25.06 6.72 -14.56
CA ILE A 89 -23.86 6.53 -13.76
C ILE A 89 -22.79 5.75 -14.53
N ALA A 90 -23.17 4.93 -15.51
CA ALA A 90 -22.26 4.16 -16.37
C ALA A 90 -21.25 5.03 -17.14
N GLU A 91 -21.58 6.30 -17.41
CA GLU A 91 -20.66 7.27 -18.02
C GLU A 91 -19.43 7.58 -17.16
N SER A 92 -19.46 7.26 -15.87
CA SER A 92 -18.36 7.50 -14.93
C SER A 92 -17.28 6.41 -14.88
N GLY A 93 -17.45 5.31 -15.64
CA GLY A 93 -16.57 4.15 -15.63
C GLY A 93 -16.76 3.24 -14.40
N PRO A 94 -16.06 2.09 -14.36
CA PRO A 94 -16.18 1.14 -13.25
C PRO A 94 -15.68 1.72 -11.94
N PRO A 95 -16.34 1.39 -10.80
CA PRO A 95 -15.93 1.88 -9.49
C PRO A 95 -14.56 1.34 -9.14
N THR A 96 -13.66 2.25 -8.74
CA THR A 96 -12.29 1.93 -8.33
C THR A 96 -12.12 2.14 -6.84
N ILE A 97 -11.62 1.13 -6.12
CA ILE A 97 -11.23 1.28 -4.71
C ILE A 97 -9.72 1.47 -4.61
N ARG A 98 -9.30 2.57 -4.01
CA ARG A 98 -7.90 2.83 -3.72
C ARG A 98 -7.52 2.29 -2.35
N VAL A 99 -6.46 1.46 -2.31
CA VAL A 99 -6.01 0.72 -1.12
C VAL A 99 -4.52 0.91 -0.93
N ALA A 100 -4.10 1.22 0.30
CA ALA A 100 -2.69 1.21 0.67
C ALA A 100 -2.28 -0.18 1.18
N VAL A 101 -1.12 -0.65 0.76
CA VAL A 101 -0.57 -1.95 1.18
C VAL A 101 0.95 -1.85 1.29
N ASN A 102 1.54 -2.52 2.27
CA ASN A 102 3.00 -2.63 2.33
C ASN A 102 3.53 -3.61 1.26
N ALA A 103 4.79 -3.41 0.86
CA ALA A 103 5.40 -4.18 -0.22
C ALA A 103 5.41 -5.69 0.04
N ASP A 104 5.64 -6.11 1.27
CA ASP A 104 5.72 -7.53 1.65
C ASP A 104 4.36 -8.22 1.64
N SER A 105 3.31 -7.56 2.13
CA SER A 105 1.93 -8.08 2.01
C SER A 105 1.52 -8.22 0.56
N LEU A 106 1.84 -7.21 -0.28
CA LEU A 106 1.55 -7.27 -1.71
C LEU A 106 2.27 -8.43 -2.39
N ALA A 107 3.55 -8.66 -2.05
CA ALA A 107 4.36 -9.71 -2.64
C ALA A 107 3.99 -11.14 -2.15
N THR A 108 3.23 -11.26 -1.05
CA THR A 108 2.96 -12.57 -0.44
C THR A 108 1.49 -12.99 -0.54
N TRP A 109 0.62 -12.40 0.27
CA TRP A 109 -0.73 -12.93 0.52
C TRP A 109 -1.86 -12.05 -0.01
N PHE A 110 -1.60 -10.77 -0.34
CA PHE A 110 -2.66 -9.80 -0.62
C PHE A 110 -3.26 -9.93 -2.03
N ILE A 111 -2.47 -10.33 -3.05
CA ILE A 111 -2.95 -10.46 -4.44
C ILE A 111 -4.14 -11.42 -4.59
N PRO A 112 -4.20 -12.59 -3.92
CA PRO A 112 -5.37 -13.45 -3.96
C PRO A 112 -6.67 -12.77 -3.49
N ALA A 113 -6.60 -11.87 -2.50
CA ALA A 113 -7.76 -11.10 -2.04
C ALA A 113 -8.28 -10.16 -3.15
N ILE A 114 -7.36 -9.45 -3.80
CA ILE A 114 -7.71 -8.52 -4.88
C ILE A 114 -8.24 -9.26 -6.11
N ALA A 115 -7.64 -10.39 -6.47
CA ALA A 115 -8.11 -11.23 -7.56
C ALA A 115 -9.53 -11.76 -7.31
N ALA A 116 -9.82 -12.23 -6.09
CA ALA A 116 -11.17 -12.67 -5.70
C ALA A 116 -12.19 -11.52 -5.74
N PHE A 117 -11.80 -10.32 -5.32
CA PHE A 117 -12.64 -9.13 -5.37
C PHE A 117 -12.92 -8.69 -6.81
N ALA A 118 -11.88 -8.52 -7.63
CA ALA A 118 -12.00 -8.04 -9.01
C ALA A 118 -12.72 -9.04 -9.92
N GLY A 119 -12.59 -10.35 -9.66
CA GLY A 119 -13.25 -11.40 -10.44
C GLY A 119 -14.77 -11.44 -10.33
N ARG A 120 -15.40 -10.61 -9.48
CA ARG A 120 -16.86 -10.57 -9.28
C ARG A 120 -17.54 -9.41 -10.00
N GLY A 121 -17.07 -9.03 -11.16
CA GLY A 121 -17.69 -8.02 -12.02
C GLY A 121 -16.81 -6.80 -12.25
N ASP A 122 -17.37 -5.71 -12.78
CA ASP A 122 -16.65 -4.50 -13.15
C ASP A 122 -16.19 -3.71 -11.91
N ARG A 123 -15.11 -4.18 -11.27
CA ARG A 123 -14.52 -3.59 -10.06
C ARG A 123 -13.05 -3.43 -10.25
N LEU A 124 -12.55 -2.23 -10.02
CA LEU A 124 -11.14 -1.92 -10.14
C LEU A 124 -10.54 -1.62 -8.77
N VAL A 125 -9.25 -1.91 -8.64
CA VAL A 125 -8.47 -1.60 -7.45
C VAL A 125 -7.23 -0.82 -7.86
N ASP A 126 -7.01 0.31 -7.22
CA ASP A 126 -5.78 1.11 -7.33
C ASP A 126 -4.95 0.86 -6.07
N LEU A 127 -3.83 0.13 -6.21
CA LEU A 127 -2.95 -0.21 -5.11
C LEU A 127 -1.82 0.80 -4.98
N VAL A 128 -1.64 1.32 -3.77
CA VAL A 128 -0.56 2.24 -3.44
C VAL A 128 0.36 1.56 -2.43
N ILE A 129 1.65 1.45 -2.77
CA ILE A 129 2.64 1.04 -1.79
C ILE A 129 2.80 2.17 -0.78
N ALA A 130 2.54 1.89 0.49
CA ALA A 130 2.66 2.84 1.58
C ALA A 130 3.57 2.28 2.67
N GLY A 131 4.52 3.11 3.11
CA GLY A 131 5.22 2.90 4.37
C GLY A 131 4.27 3.21 5.54
N GLU A 132 4.58 2.68 6.71
CA GLU A 132 3.73 2.72 7.90
C GLU A 132 3.29 4.14 8.29
N ASP A 133 4.19 5.12 8.25
CA ASP A 133 3.93 6.51 8.67
C ASP A 133 2.91 7.26 7.81
N HIS A 134 2.76 6.87 6.54
CA HIS A 134 1.86 7.58 5.62
C HIS A 134 0.48 6.92 5.52
N THR A 135 0.35 5.68 5.99
CA THR A 135 -0.91 4.93 5.89
C THR A 135 -2.04 5.59 6.65
N ALA A 136 -1.78 6.02 7.90
CA ALA A 136 -2.77 6.69 8.73
C ALA A 136 -3.21 8.06 8.16
N GLU A 137 -2.28 8.82 7.57
CA GLU A 137 -2.60 10.09 6.93
C GLU A 137 -3.42 9.90 5.66
N ARG A 138 -3.06 8.92 4.82
CA ARG A 138 -3.81 8.56 3.62
C ARG A 138 -5.25 8.13 3.92
N LEU A 139 -5.45 7.37 5.01
CA LEU A 139 -6.79 7.01 5.49
C LEU A 139 -7.55 8.24 6.00
N ARG A 140 -6.92 9.12 6.82
CA ARG A 140 -7.55 10.34 7.34
C ARG A 140 -7.94 11.32 6.24
N SER A 141 -7.07 11.52 5.27
CA SER A 141 -7.36 12.39 4.11
C SER A 141 -8.40 11.76 3.17
N GLY A 142 -8.59 10.44 3.25
CA GLY A 142 -9.42 9.67 2.33
C GLY A 142 -8.76 9.42 0.99
N ASP A 143 -7.44 9.66 0.85
CA ASP A 143 -6.67 9.29 -0.34
C ASP A 143 -6.77 7.78 -0.61
N VAL A 144 -6.87 6.97 0.45
CA VAL A 144 -7.23 5.56 0.36
C VAL A 144 -8.45 5.26 1.21
N LEU A 145 -9.25 4.28 0.79
CA LEU A 145 -10.43 3.84 1.52
C LEU A 145 -10.15 2.72 2.50
N ALA A 146 -9.04 2.03 2.30
CA ALA A 146 -8.59 0.96 3.17
C ALA A 146 -7.07 0.79 3.09
N ALA A 147 -6.51 0.12 4.10
CA ALA A 147 -5.08 -0.13 4.18
C ALA A 147 -4.74 -1.39 4.97
N VAL A 148 -3.65 -2.06 4.56
CA VAL A 148 -2.93 -3.03 5.40
C VAL A 148 -1.84 -2.28 6.15
N THR A 149 -1.83 -2.38 7.48
CA THR A 149 -0.90 -1.67 8.37
C THR A 149 -0.44 -2.57 9.53
N THR A 150 0.68 -2.24 10.14
CA THR A 150 1.16 -2.84 11.40
C THR A 150 0.61 -2.10 12.63
N ASP A 151 0.07 -0.89 12.44
CA ASP A 151 -0.49 -0.10 13.52
C ASP A 151 -1.92 -0.58 13.87
N HIS A 152 -2.09 -1.02 15.13
CA HIS A 152 -3.38 -1.45 15.66
C HIS A 152 -4.32 -0.28 16.03
N ALA A 153 -3.76 0.93 16.20
CA ALA A 153 -4.53 2.09 16.60
C ALA A 153 -5.50 2.52 15.48
N PRO A 154 -6.81 2.60 15.75
CA PRO A 154 -7.77 2.95 14.72
C PRO A 154 -7.61 4.41 14.27
N VAL A 155 -7.52 4.63 12.97
CA VAL A 155 -7.62 5.96 12.39
C VAL A 155 -9.07 6.46 12.56
N GLN A 156 -9.24 7.73 12.94
CA GLN A 156 -10.56 8.34 13.10
C GLN A 156 -11.41 8.16 11.83
N GLY A 157 -12.64 7.66 12.01
CA GLY A 157 -13.55 7.36 10.89
C GLY A 157 -13.30 5.99 10.22
N CYS A 158 -12.33 5.21 10.68
CA CYS A 158 -12.05 3.87 10.18
C CYS A 158 -12.47 2.78 11.19
N ARG A 159 -12.58 1.56 10.68
CA ARG A 159 -12.62 0.32 11.47
C ARG A 159 -11.28 -0.39 11.32
N THR A 160 -10.83 -1.05 12.39
CA THR A 160 -9.63 -1.89 12.40
C THR A 160 -10.04 -3.35 12.58
N VAL A 161 -9.52 -4.23 11.73
CA VAL A 161 -9.74 -5.69 11.78
C VAL A 161 -8.37 -6.36 11.86
N PRO A 162 -8.10 -7.18 12.89
CA PRO A 162 -6.85 -7.95 12.94
C PRO A 162 -6.85 -9.00 11.81
N LEU A 163 -5.71 -9.17 11.14
CA LEU A 163 -5.54 -10.09 10.04
C LEU A 163 -4.73 -11.34 10.40
N GLY A 164 -3.85 -11.25 11.39
CA GLY A 164 -2.85 -12.24 11.74
C GLY A 164 -1.46 -11.63 11.71
N ALA A 165 -0.42 -12.44 11.53
CA ALA A 165 0.96 -11.98 11.48
C ALA A 165 1.71 -12.51 10.25
N LEU A 166 2.53 -11.68 9.63
CA LEU A 166 3.48 -12.11 8.61
C LEU A 166 4.80 -12.49 9.30
N ARG A 167 5.25 -13.71 9.04
CA ARG A 167 6.46 -14.26 9.66
C ARG A 167 7.68 -13.98 8.80
N TYR A 168 8.74 -13.48 9.45
CA TYR A 168 10.02 -13.17 8.84
C TYR A 168 11.14 -14.03 9.40
N ALA A 169 12.11 -14.38 8.55
CA ALA A 169 13.35 -15.02 8.93
C ALA A 169 14.54 -14.14 8.51
N ALA A 170 15.55 -14.09 9.37
CA ALA A 170 16.87 -13.54 9.01
C ALA A 170 17.58 -14.54 8.09
N THR A 171 17.86 -14.15 6.85
CA THR A 171 18.41 -15.06 5.83
C THR A 171 19.60 -14.46 5.10
N ALA A 172 20.50 -15.34 4.65
CA ALA A 172 21.64 -14.99 3.77
C ALA A 172 22.01 -16.18 2.89
N SER A 173 22.87 -15.97 1.90
CA SER A 173 23.46 -17.07 1.15
C SER A 173 24.47 -17.87 2.00
N PRO A 174 24.69 -19.18 1.76
CA PRO A 174 25.68 -19.98 2.47
C PRO A 174 27.11 -19.37 2.42
N ALA A 175 27.49 -18.82 1.27
CA ALA A 175 28.79 -18.18 1.11
C ALA A 175 28.93 -16.92 2.01
N PHE A 176 27.87 -16.13 2.12
CA PHE A 176 27.84 -14.97 3.02
C PHE A 176 27.96 -15.40 4.49
N VAL A 177 27.23 -16.45 4.89
CA VAL A 177 27.33 -17.00 6.25
C VAL A 177 28.72 -17.51 6.56
N ALA A 178 29.34 -18.25 5.64
CA ALA A 178 30.71 -18.72 5.82
C ALA A 178 31.73 -17.58 5.98
N GLN A 179 31.52 -16.46 5.30
CA GLN A 179 32.40 -15.30 5.37
C GLN A 179 32.22 -14.47 6.64
N TRP A 180 30.97 -14.20 7.04
CA TRP A 180 30.66 -13.21 8.07
C TRP A 180 30.24 -13.81 9.41
N PHE A 181 29.74 -15.04 9.41
CA PHE A 181 29.16 -15.72 10.57
C PHE A 181 29.80 -17.09 10.82
N ALA A 182 31.04 -17.30 10.42
CA ALA A 182 31.75 -18.57 10.59
C ALA A 182 31.82 -19.05 12.06
N SER A 183 31.89 -18.12 13.01
CA SER A 183 31.91 -18.38 14.45
C SER A 183 30.54 -18.28 15.11
N GLY A 184 29.46 -18.17 14.34
CA GLY A 184 28.09 -17.95 14.80
C GLY A 184 27.63 -16.50 14.64
N VAL A 185 26.33 -16.31 14.92
CA VAL A 185 25.67 -15.01 14.83
C VAL A 185 25.62 -14.39 16.22
N ASP A 186 26.27 -13.24 16.36
CA ASP A 186 26.34 -12.46 17.60
C ASP A 186 26.38 -10.95 17.28
N ALA A 187 26.29 -10.09 18.29
CA ALA A 187 26.33 -8.65 18.10
C ALA A 187 27.61 -8.15 17.40
N PRO A 188 28.84 -8.63 17.74
CA PRO A 188 30.05 -8.26 17.02
C PRO A 188 30.08 -8.68 15.55
N SER A 189 29.55 -9.84 15.18
CA SER A 189 29.48 -10.29 13.79
C SER A 189 28.44 -9.50 13.00
N LEU A 190 27.27 -9.18 13.60
CA LEU A 190 26.26 -8.31 13.01
C LEU A 190 26.78 -6.90 12.74
N ALA A 191 27.61 -6.33 13.64
CA ALA A 191 28.22 -5.02 13.46
C ALA A 191 29.13 -4.93 12.23
N ARG A 192 29.65 -6.05 11.75
CA ARG A 192 30.57 -6.12 10.59
C ARG A 192 29.89 -6.59 9.30
N ALA A 193 28.87 -7.44 9.42
CA ALA A 193 28.20 -8.05 8.27
C ALA A 193 27.25 -7.07 7.60
N PRO A 194 27.38 -6.81 6.28
CA PRO A 194 26.44 -5.98 5.56
C PRO A 194 25.00 -6.48 5.66
N VAL A 195 24.06 -5.55 5.92
CA VAL A 195 22.62 -5.82 5.98
C VAL A 195 21.90 -5.13 4.82
N LEU A 196 20.83 -5.77 4.33
CA LEU A 196 19.95 -5.19 3.31
C LEU A 196 18.72 -4.61 4.00
N ARG A 197 18.41 -3.33 3.77
CA ARG A 197 17.22 -2.64 4.29
C ARG A 197 16.41 -2.02 3.17
N PHE A 198 15.09 -1.98 3.34
CA PHE A 198 14.18 -1.43 2.35
C PHE A 198 14.32 0.10 2.26
N ASP A 199 14.27 0.76 3.40
CA ASP A 199 14.48 2.21 3.54
C ASP A 199 15.00 2.53 4.95
N ARG A 200 15.14 3.83 5.25
CA ARG A 200 15.69 4.30 6.54
C ARG A 200 14.76 4.06 7.74
N ARG A 201 13.53 3.65 7.51
CA ARG A 201 12.50 3.37 8.52
C ARG A 201 12.33 1.88 8.78
N ASP A 202 12.92 1.03 7.93
CA ASP A 202 12.90 -0.42 8.11
C ASP A 202 13.62 -0.80 9.41
N ASP A 203 12.84 -1.15 10.42
CA ASP A 203 13.29 -1.52 11.75
C ASP A 203 13.23 -3.03 12.04
N LEU A 204 12.85 -3.85 11.06
CA LEU A 204 12.69 -5.30 11.25
C LEU A 204 13.97 -5.95 11.76
N HIS A 205 15.11 -5.53 11.22
CA HIS A 205 16.44 -6.03 11.62
C HIS A 205 16.76 -5.66 13.07
N ALA A 206 16.47 -4.39 13.45
CA ALA A 206 16.65 -3.90 14.81
C ALA A 206 15.76 -4.65 15.81
N ARG A 207 14.49 -4.86 15.46
CA ARG A 207 13.55 -5.61 16.28
C ARG A 207 14.01 -7.04 16.48
N TRP A 208 14.39 -7.72 15.39
CA TRP A 208 14.91 -9.09 15.45
C TRP A 208 16.21 -9.17 16.28
N ALA A 209 17.21 -8.31 16.01
CA ALA A 209 18.47 -8.32 16.72
C ALA A 209 18.29 -8.07 18.22
N ARG A 210 17.39 -7.15 18.59
CA ARG A 210 17.11 -6.79 19.98
C ARG A 210 16.57 -7.96 20.79
N THR A 211 15.79 -8.84 20.18
CA THR A 211 15.22 -10.02 20.88
C THR A 211 16.27 -11.08 21.20
N LEU A 212 17.40 -11.09 20.48
CA LEU A 212 18.44 -12.12 20.62
C LEU A 212 19.72 -11.62 21.29
N PHE A 213 20.13 -10.39 20.97
CA PHE A 213 21.48 -9.91 21.25
C PHE A 213 21.49 -8.60 22.05
N GLY A 214 20.32 -8.08 22.43
CA GLY A 214 20.22 -6.78 23.10
C GLY A 214 20.22 -5.59 22.12
N PRO A 215 20.77 -4.42 22.51
CA PRO A 215 20.73 -3.24 21.66
C PRO A 215 21.30 -3.52 20.26
N GLU A 216 20.63 -2.99 19.23
CA GLU A 216 21.06 -3.13 17.84
C GLU A 216 22.44 -2.49 17.63
N PRO A 217 23.43 -3.22 17.09
CA PRO A 217 24.68 -2.61 16.66
C PRO A 217 24.46 -1.78 15.38
N GLU A 218 25.27 -0.75 15.17
CA GLU A 218 25.38 -0.12 13.86
C GLU A 218 25.90 -1.13 12.85
N MET A 219 25.15 -1.32 11.74
CA MET A 219 25.46 -2.30 10.71
C MET A 219 25.72 -1.61 9.36
N PRO A 220 26.75 -2.02 8.62
CA PRO A 220 26.92 -1.59 7.23
C PRO A 220 25.67 -1.92 6.42
N THR A 221 25.04 -0.93 5.77
CA THR A 221 23.72 -1.10 5.19
C THR A 221 23.69 -0.81 3.70
N HIS A 222 23.16 -1.76 2.93
CA HIS A 222 22.70 -1.55 1.56
C HIS A 222 21.21 -1.21 1.55
N TRP A 223 20.81 -0.17 0.82
CA TRP A 223 19.43 0.28 0.71
C TRP A 223 18.82 -0.22 -0.59
N ILE A 224 17.83 -1.11 -0.52
CA ILE A 224 17.21 -1.77 -1.68
C ILE A 224 15.68 -1.69 -1.52
N PRO A 225 15.00 -0.72 -2.15
CA PRO A 225 13.55 -0.52 -2.00
C PRO A 225 12.72 -1.51 -2.84
N SER A 226 12.98 -2.81 -2.66
CA SER A 226 12.28 -3.88 -3.38
C SER A 226 12.32 -5.18 -2.60
N THR A 227 11.15 -5.74 -2.25
CA THR A 227 11.04 -7.02 -1.57
C THR A 227 11.66 -8.18 -2.36
N HIS A 228 11.46 -8.23 -3.68
CA HIS A 228 12.10 -9.25 -4.54
C HIS A 228 13.60 -8.97 -4.71
N GLY A 229 13.99 -7.70 -4.81
CA GLY A 229 15.39 -7.29 -4.85
C GLY A 229 16.19 -7.72 -3.63
N PHE A 230 15.55 -7.84 -2.45
CA PHE A 230 16.20 -8.41 -1.26
C PHE A 230 16.62 -9.86 -1.48
N ILE A 231 15.72 -10.67 -2.04
CA ILE A 231 15.99 -12.10 -2.29
C ILE A 231 17.16 -12.22 -3.26
N ASP A 232 17.12 -11.48 -4.36
CA ASP A 232 18.17 -11.51 -5.39
C ASP A 232 19.52 -11.04 -4.82
N ALA A 233 19.53 -9.96 -4.04
CA ALA A 233 20.75 -9.44 -3.40
C ALA A 233 21.30 -10.41 -2.34
N ALA A 234 20.44 -11.05 -1.54
CA ALA A 234 20.84 -12.06 -0.56
C ALA A 234 21.42 -13.32 -1.26
N LEU A 235 20.80 -13.78 -2.35
CA LEU A 235 21.30 -14.88 -3.19
C LEU A 235 22.65 -14.55 -3.83
N ALA A 236 22.85 -13.29 -4.22
CA ALA A 236 24.11 -12.80 -4.76
C ALA A 236 25.20 -12.59 -3.69
N GLY A 237 24.88 -12.78 -2.40
CA GLY A 237 25.84 -12.62 -1.31
C GLY A 237 26.16 -11.19 -0.92
N MET A 238 25.28 -10.22 -1.25
CA MET A 238 25.51 -8.81 -0.93
C MET A 238 25.30 -8.49 0.55
N GLY A 239 24.44 -9.27 1.25
CA GLY A 239 24.10 -9.02 2.63
C GLY A 239 23.14 -10.07 3.18
N TRP A 240 22.85 -9.94 4.47
CA TRP A 240 21.75 -10.65 5.12
C TRP A 240 20.52 -9.74 5.24
N CYS A 241 19.33 -10.31 5.35
CA CYS A 241 18.11 -9.52 5.46
C CYS A 241 16.97 -10.27 6.14
N MET A 242 15.96 -9.51 6.61
CA MET A 242 14.70 -10.04 7.09
C MET A 242 13.77 -10.26 5.90
N ASN A 243 13.48 -11.53 5.59
CA ASN A 243 12.60 -11.90 4.48
C ASN A 243 11.29 -12.53 4.97
N PRO A 244 10.14 -12.20 4.38
CA PRO A 244 8.91 -12.96 4.59
C PRO A 244 9.12 -14.43 4.23
N ILE A 245 8.82 -15.34 5.15
CA ILE A 245 9.03 -16.79 4.94
C ILE A 245 8.36 -17.30 3.66
N PRO A 246 7.13 -16.90 3.30
CA PRO A 246 6.50 -17.38 2.06
C PRO A 246 7.34 -17.13 0.81
N LEU A 247 8.10 -16.03 0.76
CA LEU A 247 8.94 -15.68 -0.40
C LEU A 247 10.24 -16.49 -0.47
N VAL A 248 10.81 -16.85 0.67
CA VAL A 248 12.11 -17.53 0.74
C VAL A 248 12.03 -19.03 1.02
N ALA A 249 10.84 -19.58 1.27
CA ALA A 249 10.63 -20.98 1.62
C ALA A 249 11.27 -21.96 0.62
N ALA A 250 11.18 -21.69 -0.68
CA ALA A 250 11.80 -22.51 -1.72
C ALA A 250 13.34 -22.44 -1.66
N HIS A 251 13.90 -21.25 -1.42
CA HIS A 251 15.35 -21.05 -1.31
C HIS A 251 15.92 -21.67 -0.04
N LEU A 252 15.18 -21.60 1.06
CA LEU A 252 15.56 -22.26 2.31
C LEU A 252 15.56 -23.79 2.14
N ARG A 253 14.53 -24.36 1.51
CA ARG A 253 14.45 -25.80 1.24
C ARG A 253 15.57 -26.33 0.35
N THR A 254 15.99 -25.53 -0.62
CA THR A 254 17.05 -25.90 -1.58
C THR A 254 18.46 -25.53 -1.12
N GLY A 255 18.59 -24.91 0.06
CA GLY A 255 19.88 -24.47 0.61
C GLY A 255 20.52 -23.28 -0.14
N ARG A 256 19.79 -22.62 -1.05
CA ARG A 256 20.27 -21.39 -1.73
C ARG A 256 20.33 -20.19 -0.79
N LEU A 257 19.42 -20.15 0.17
CA LEU A 257 19.47 -19.30 1.36
C LEU A 257 19.45 -20.16 2.59
N VAL A 258 20.04 -19.68 3.66
CA VAL A 258 20.01 -20.29 4.98
C VAL A 258 19.50 -19.30 6.01
N SER A 259 18.79 -19.78 7.04
CA SER A 259 18.39 -18.95 8.17
C SER A 259 19.60 -18.71 9.08
N LEU A 260 19.82 -17.46 9.49
CA LEU A 260 20.86 -17.12 10.47
C LEU A 260 20.54 -17.71 11.85
N THR A 261 19.25 -17.83 12.17
CA THR A 261 18.75 -18.40 13.43
C THR A 261 17.53 -19.27 13.14
N PRO A 262 17.70 -20.58 12.87
CA PRO A 262 16.63 -21.44 12.36
C PRO A 262 15.36 -21.50 13.23
N ASN A 263 15.48 -21.33 14.54
CA ASN A 263 14.38 -21.44 15.51
C ASN A 263 13.86 -20.07 15.98
N HIS A 264 14.32 -18.98 15.38
CA HIS A 264 13.91 -17.65 15.80
C HIS A 264 13.43 -16.81 14.61
N HIS A 265 12.15 -16.50 14.64
CA HIS A 265 11.47 -15.72 13.63
C HIS A 265 10.93 -14.42 14.23
N LEU A 266 10.64 -13.46 13.40
CA LEU A 266 9.94 -12.24 13.80
C LEU A 266 8.53 -12.27 13.20
N ASP A 267 7.52 -12.31 14.06
CA ASP A 267 6.12 -12.23 13.66
C ASP A 267 5.66 -10.77 13.73
N VAL A 268 5.25 -10.23 12.59
CA VAL A 268 4.78 -8.86 12.46
C VAL A 268 3.26 -8.86 12.33
N PRO A 269 2.52 -8.38 13.36
CA PRO A 269 1.07 -8.33 13.30
C PRO A 269 0.61 -7.37 12.22
N LEU A 270 -0.46 -7.74 11.52
CA LEU A 270 -1.07 -6.97 10.45
C LEU A 270 -2.55 -6.70 10.75
N TYR A 271 -2.99 -5.52 10.36
CA TYR A 271 -4.35 -5.04 10.54
C TYR A 271 -4.90 -4.50 9.23
N TRP A 272 -6.16 -4.75 8.97
CA TRP A 272 -6.94 -4.10 7.94
C TRP A 272 -7.67 -2.92 8.54
N GLN A 273 -7.34 -1.72 8.10
CA GLN A 273 -8.07 -0.52 8.45
C GLN A 273 -8.86 -0.03 7.24
N HIS A 274 -10.16 0.25 7.41
CA HIS A 274 -11.01 0.71 6.33
C HIS A 274 -12.02 1.76 6.78
N ALA A 275 -12.39 2.67 5.87
CA ALA A 275 -13.34 3.74 6.13
C ALA A 275 -14.74 3.18 6.48
N ARG A 276 -15.45 3.87 7.38
CA ARG A 276 -16.83 3.54 7.80
C ARG A 276 -17.87 4.15 6.85
N ILE A 277 -17.75 3.92 5.57
CA ILE A 277 -18.71 4.47 4.59
C ILE A 277 -19.87 3.53 4.28
N GLY A 278 -19.89 2.32 4.83
CA GLY A 278 -21.03 1.40 4.75
C GLY A 278 -21.39 0.96 3.34
N THR A 279 -20.41 0.84 2.43
CA THR A 279 -20.65 0.41 1.06
C THR A 279 -20.49 -1.10 0.91
N ARG A 280 -21.42 -1.75 0.18
CA ARG A 280 -21.37 -3.20 -0.13
C ARG A 280 -20.04 -3.58 -0.80
N LEU A 281 -19.49 -2.66 -1.59
CA LEU A 281 -18.25 -2.86 -2.32
C LEU A 281 -17.05 -2.98 -1.36
N LEU A 282 -16.95 -2.07 -0.39
CA LEU A 282 -15.89 -2.10 0.63
C LEU A 282 -16.04 -3.28 1.60
N ASP A 283 -17.29 -3.64 1.94
CA ASP A 283 -17.59 -4.83 2.75
C ASP A 283 -17.19 -6.12 2.01
N ALA A 284 -17.42 -6.17 0.68
CA ALA A 284 -17.00 -7.31 -0.15
C ALA A 284 -15.45 -7.43 -0.17
N LEU A 285 -14.75 -6.32 -0.41
CA LEU A 285 -13.29 -6.31 -0.38
C LEU A 285 -12.76 -6.72 1.00
N THR A 286 -13.37 -6.22 2.08
CA THR A 286 -12.98 -6.57 3.45
C THR A 286 -13.11 -8.08 3.71
N ARG A 287 -14.21 -8.71 3.25
CA ARG A 287 -14.38 -10.18 3.38
C ARG A 287 -13.29 -10.95 2.64
N ASP A 288 -12.93 -10.51 1.43
CA ASP A 288 -11.90 -11.17 0.63
C ASP A 288 -10.52 -11.03 1.24
N VAL A 289 -10.20 -9.82 1.76
CA VAL A 289 -8.95 -9.56 2.47
C VAL A 289 -8.84 -10.43 3.73
N VAL A 290 -9.89 -10.49 4.55
CA VAL A 290 -9.91 -11.34 5.75
C VAL A 290 -9.78 -12.82 5.40
N THR A 291 -10.42 -13.26 4.31
CA THR A 291 -10.33 -14.66 3.85
C THR A 291 -8.91 -14.99 3.38
N ALA A 292 -8.30 -14.13 2.57
CA ALA A 292 -6.93 -14.34 2.10
C ALA A 292 -5.91 -14.29 3.24
N ALA A 293 -6.10 -13.40 4.21
CA ALA A 293 -5.26 -13.30 5.40
C ALA A 293 -5.27 -14.60 6.21
N LYS A 294 -6.44 -15.21 6.44
CA LYS A 294 -6.55 -16.51 7.13
C LYS A 294 -5.81 -17.65 6.45
N ASN A 295 -5.60 -17.57 5.14
CA ASN A 295 -4.91 -18.59 4.35
C ASN A 295 -3.41 -18.30 4.19
N GLY A 296 -2.98 -17.05 4.35
CA GLY A 296 -1.61 -16.63 4.05
C GLY A 296 -0.82 -16.09 5.24
N LEU A 297 -1.46 -15.85 6.39
CA LEU A 297 -0.86 -15.35 7.63
C LEU A 297 -0.99 -16.39 8.76
N LEU A 298 -0.27 -16.12 9.86
CA LEU A 298 -0.34 -16.92 11.10
C LEU A 298 -1.54 -16.54 11.94
#